data_8cfb6c280de2a37f02c4609dabf4c7d6
#
_entry.id   8cfb6c280de2a37f02c4609dabf4c7d6
#
_cell.length_a   1.000
_cell.length_b   1.000
_cell.length_c   1.000
_cell.angle_alpha   90.00
_cell.angle_beta   90.00
_cell.angle_gamma   90.00
#
_symmetry.space_group_name_H-M   'P 1'
#
loop_
_entity.id
_entity.type
_entity.pdbx_description
1 polymer ?
#
loop_
_entity_poly.entity_id
_entity_poly.type
_entity_poly.pdbx_seq_one_letter_code
_entity_poly.pdbx_strand_id
1 'polypeptide(L)'
;AVHGASPEEAVQALRKAVGFFRESVAVEGGYVWKYSADLTKREGEGRATPTQVWVQPPGTPSVGEAFLATYNTTGDAYYLDAARETAQALVRGQLASGGWDYKIDFDAAKRKNYAYKSDGGTGKFNTTTLDDNTTQSALTFLIHIDRALAKSDPPIHDAVVYALEKLIAAQYPNGAWPQRFTEA
;
A
#
# COMPACT_ATOMS: atom_id res chain seq x y z
N ALA A 1 27.63 11.02 29.78
CA ALA A 1 27.58 9.97 28.79
C ALA A 1 26.10 9.78 28.39
N VAL A 2 25.76 9.98 27.12
CA VAL A 2 24.46 9.59 26.60
C VAL A 2 24.53 8.07 26.53
N HIS A 3 23.85 7.36 27.42
CA HIS A 3 23.64 5.92 27.27
C HIS A 3 22.69 5.73 26.07
N GLY A 4 23.21 5.23 24.96
CA GLY A 4 22.38 4.77 23.84
C GLY A 4 21.47 3.63 24.32
N ALA A 5 20.28 3.51 23.74
CA ALA A 5 19.39 2.38 24.01
C ALA A 5 20.08 1.05 23.68
N SER A 6 19.83 0.01 24.47
CA SER A 6 20.33 -1.34 24.16
C SER A 6 19.63 -1.89 22.91
N PRO A 7 20.20 -2.87 22.21
CA PRO A 7 19.51 -3.54 21.12
C PRO A 7 18.15 -4.10 21.52
N GLU A 8 18.02 -4.64 22.73
CA GLU A 8 16.78 -5.18 23.27
C GLU A 8 15.72 -4.10 23.48
N GLU A 9 16.11 -2.93 24.05
CA GLU A 9 15.23 -1.78 24.21
C GLU A 9 14.76 -1.24 22.85
N ALA A 10 15.65 -1.21 21.85
CA ALA A 10 15.29 -0.80 20.49
C ALA A 10 14.29 -1.74 19.86
N VAL A 11 14.46 -3.07 19.99
CA VAL A 11 13.52 -4.08 19.48
C VAL A 11 12.16 -3.95 20.18
N GLN A 12 12.13 -3.75 21.49
CA GLN A 12 10.87 -3.56 22.23
C GLN A 12 10.15 -2.28 21.79
N ALA A 13 10.87 -1.17 21.63
CA ALA A 13 10.30 0.09 21.16
C ALA A 13 9.73 -0.05 19.74
N LEU A 14 10.44 -0.73 18.85
CA LEU A 14 10.01 -1.01 17.48
C LEU A 14 8.75 -1.89 17.46
N ARG A 15 8.72 -2.94 18.28
CA ARG A 15 7.53 -3.82 18.41
C ARG A 15 6.31 -3.04 18.88
N LYS A 16 6.49 -2.17 19.88
CA LYS A 16 5.42 -1.30 20.38
C LYS A 16 4.92 -0.32 19.31
N ALA A 17 5.84 0.29 18.56
CA ALA A 17 5.48 1.22 17.49
C ALA A 17 4.69 0.53 16.38
N VAL A 18 5.15 -0.63 15.90
CA VAL A 18 4.44 -1.40 14.86
C VAL A 18 3.10 -1.90 15.37
N GLY A 19 3.00 -2.37 16.63
CA GLY A 19 1.73 -2.75 17.24
C GLY A 19 0.73 -1.60 17.25
N PHE A 20 1.16 -0.40 17.67
CA PHE A 20 0.30 0.78 17.65
C PHE A 20 -0.19 1.12 16.24
N PHE A 21 0.69 1.05 15.23
CA PHE A 21 0.30 1.30 13.84
C PHE A 21 -0.73 0.27 13.34
N ARG A 22 -0.53 -1.02 13.61
CA ARG A 22 -1.45 -2.09 13.19
C ARG A 22 -2.80 -2.01 13.86
N GLU A 23 -2.83 -1.74 15.17
CA GLU A 23 -4.03 -1.88 16.00
C GLU A 23 -4.85 -0.59 16.11
N SER A 24 -4.18 0.57 16.07
CA SER A 24 -4.82 1.86 16.35
C SER A 24 -4.87 2.80 15.16
N VAL A 25 -3.92 2.71 14.22
CA VAL A 25 -3.76 3.67 13.12
C VAL A 25 -4.28 3.13 11.80
N ALA A 26 -4.06 1.84 11.52
CA ALA A 26 -4.43 1.21 10.25
C ALA A 26 -5.94 1.27 9.99
N VAL A 27 -6.28 1.47 8.72
CA VAL A 27 -7.63 1.25 8.20
C VAL A 27 -7.53 0.15 7.15
N GLU A 28 -8.09 -1.03 7.46
CA GLU A 28 -8.02 -2.18 6.55
C GLU A 28 -6.58 -2.52 6.12
N GLY A 29 -5.58 -2.28 7.00
CA GLY A 29 -4.16 -2.46 6.72
C GLY A 29 -3.49 -1.31 5.97
N GLY A 30 -4.21 -0.26 5.59
CA GLY A 30 -3.68 0.91 4.90
C GLY A 30 -3.51 2.13 5.81
N TYR A 31 -2.77 3.12 5.30
CA TYR A 31 -2.31 4.29 6.06
C TYR A 31 -2.45 5.57 5.26
N VAL A 32 -2.44 6.71 5.94
CA VAL A 32 -2.31 8.04 5.35
C VAL A 32 -1.00 8.70 5.81
N TRP A 33 -0.73 9.94 5.40
CA TRP A 33 0.55 10.59 5.68
C TRP A 33 0.67 11.18 7.08
N LYS A 34 -0.45 11.70 7.61
CA LYS A 34 -0.48 12.46 8.86
C LYS A 34 -1.70 12.12 9.68
N TYR A 35 -1.53 12.17 10.98
CA TYR A 35 -2.56 11.92 11.97
C TYR A 35 -2.45 12.96 13.09
N SER A 36 -3.59 13.43 13.62
CA SER A 36 -3.61 14.14 14.90
C SER A 36 -3.29 13.17 16.05
N ALA A 37 -2.83 13.70 17.18
CA ALA A 37 -2.47 12.87 18.33
C ALA A 37 -3.63 11.99 18.86
N ASP A 38 -4.87 12.45 18.69
CA ASP A 38 -6.10 11.73 19.05
C ASP A 38 -6.65 10.84 17.91
N LEU A 39 -5.95 10.76 16.78
CA LEU A 39 -6.31 10.01 15.56
C LEU A 39 -7.63 10.44 14.88
N THR A 40 -8.26 11.53 15.33
CA THR A 40 -9.53 12.00 14.77
C THR A 40 -9.39 12.71 13.43
N LYS A 41 -8.21 13.26 13.15
CA LYS A 41 -7.87 13.91 11.87
C LYS A 41 -6.82 13.10 11.14
N ARG A 42 -7.07 12.88 9.85
CA ARG A 42 -6.24 12.07 8.96
C ARG A 42 -6.07 12.80 7.64
N GLU A 43 -4.84 12.86 7.14
CA GLU A 43 -4.51 13.56 5.90
C GLU A 43 -3.48 12.76 5.08
N GLY A 44 -3.70 12.72 3.76
CA GLY A 44 -2.66 12.49 2.78
C GLY A 44 -2.19 13.85 2.21
N GLU A 45 -2.21 14.02 0.90
CA GLU A 45 -2.04 15.33 0.26
C GLU A 45 -3.20 16.27 0.63
N GLY A 46 -4.38 15.71 0.84
CA GLY A 46 -5.55 16.40 1.34
C GLY A 46 -6.23 15.62 2.47
N ARG A 47 -7.33 16.15 2.98
CA ARG A 47 -8.09 15.53 4.05
C ARG A 47 -8.59 14.14 3.66
N ALA A 48 -8.37 13.16 4.52
CA ALA A 48 -8.89 11.81 4.37
C ALA A 48 -10.12 11.58 5.25
N THR A 49 -11.08 10.80 4.75
CA THR A 49 -12.18 10.28 5.56
C THR A 49 -11.68 9.13 6.46
N PRO A 50 -12.47 8.69 7.46
CA PRO A 50 -12.08 7.57 8.31
C PRO A 50 -11.82 6.25 7.57
N THR A 51 -12.37 6.09 6.36
CA THR A 51 -12.27 4.88 5.55
C THR A 51 -11.27 4.97 4.40
N GLN A 52 -10.65 6.12 4.23
CA GLN A 52 -9.66 6.33 3.16
C GLN A 52 -8.24 6.06 3.63
N VAL A 53 -7.45 5.48 2.73
CA VAL A 53 -6.00 5.32 2.88
C VAL A 53 -5.30 5.89 1.64
N TRP A 54 -4.02 6.24 1.77
CA TRP A 54 -3.25 6.89 0.72
C TRP A 54 -2.27 5.92 0.09
N VAL A 55 -2.26 5.85 -1.24
CA VAL A 55 -1.30 5.03 -2.01
C VAL A 55 -0.04 5.84 -2.33
N GLN A 56 -0.21 7.09 -2.76
CA GLN A 56 0.91 8.00 -3.01
C GLN A 56 1.85 8.08 -1.79
N PRO A 57 3.17 7.95 -1.97
CA PRO A 57 4.14 8.09 -0.87
C PRO A 57 4.04 9.45 -0.14
N PRO A 58 4.29 9.47 1.17
CA PRO A 58 4.68 8.39 2.08
C PRO A 58 3.51 7.61 2.71
N GLY A 59 2.48 7.27 1.94
CA GLY A 59 1.29 6.54 2.40
C GLY A 59 1.52 5.04 2.61
N THR A 60 0.49 4.25 2.31
CA THR A 60 0.43 2.80 2.56
C THR A 60 1.67 2.02 2.09
N PRO A 61 2.18 2.18 0.84
CA PRO A 61 3.35 1.43 0.41
C PRO A 61 4.59 1.70 1.25
N SER A 62 4.81 2.96 1.67
CA SER A 62 5.97 3.33 2.48
C SER A 62 5.95 2.71 3.87
N VAL A 63 4.76 2.59 4.48
CA VAL A 63 4.60 1.89 5.76
C VAL A 63 4.85 0.40 5.59
N GLY A 64 4.33 -0.21 4.51
CA GLY A 64 4.58 -1.61 4.20
C GLY A 64 6.06 -1.93 3.99
N GLU A 65 6.78 -1.08 3.26
CA GLU A 65 8.24 -1.19 3.10
C GLU A 65 8.99 -1.09 4.42
N ALA A 66 8.56 -0.20 5.34
CA ALA A 66 9.15 -0.09 6.67
C ALA A 66 8.96 -1.38 7.50
N PHE A 67 7.78 -2.00 7.43
CA PHE A 67 7.54 -3.29 8.10
C PHE A 67 8.38 -4.41 7.49
N LEU A 68 8.46 -4.45 6.17
CA LEU A 68 9.29 -5.46 5.46
C LEU A 68 10.78 -5.29 5.75
N ALA A 69 11.28 -4.05 5.77
CA ALA A 69 12.66 -3.76 6.16
C ALA A 69 12.95 -4.19 7.61
N THR A 70 11.97 -4.02 8.50
CA THR A 70 12.06 -4.48 9.88
C THR A 70 12.13 -6.00 9.96
N TYR A 71 11.30 -6.71 9.21
CA TYR A 71 11.39 -8.18 9.06
C TYR A 71 12.77 -8.61 8.56
N ASN A 72 13.27 -8.00 7.49
CA ASN A 72 14.56 -8.33 6.91
C ASN A 72 15.74 -8.12 7.89
N THR A 73 15.58 -7.20 8.85
CA THR A 73 16.60 -6.90 9.85
C THR A 73 16.50 -7.82 11.06
N THR A 74 15.28 -8.17 11.49
CA THR A 74 15.04 -8.89 12.75
C THR A 74 14.79 -10.38 12.57
N GLY A 75 14.29 -10.79 11.41
CA GLY A 75 13.79 -12.14 11.15
C GLY A 75 12.47 -12.48 11.86
N ASP A 76 11.87 -11.52 12.59
CA ASP A 76 10.62 -11.75 13.31
C ASP A 76 9.41 -11.70 12.37
N ALA A 77 8.73 -12.85 12.22
CA ALA A 77 7.57 -13.04 11.35
C ALA A 77 6.43 -12.05 11.62
N TYR A 78 6.32 -11.49 12.83
CA TYR A 78 5.33 -10.46 13.16
C TYR A 78 5.39 -9.25 12.20
N TYR A 79 6.58 -8.85 11.80
CA TYR A 79 6.75 -7.73 10.86
C TYR A 79 6.45 -8.12 9.42
N LEU A 80 6.68 -9.38 9.05
CA LEU A 80 6.25 -9.91 7.76
C LEU A 80 4.72 -9.96 7.67
N ASP A 81 4.04 -10.37 8.74
CA ASP A 81 2.57 -10.34 8.82
C ASP A 81 2.03 -8.92 8.73
N ALA A 82 2.67 -7.95 9.40
CA ALA A 82 2.32 -6.53 9.28
C ALA A 82 2.45 -6.01 7.84
N ALA A 83 3.55 -6.35 7.17
CA ALA A 83 3.75 -6.01 5.77
C ALA A 83 2.72 -6.69 4.85
N ARG A 84 2.38 -7.95 5.11
CA ARG A 84 1.36 -8.71 4.37
C ARG A 84 -0.02 -8.09 4.49
N GLU A 85 -0.45 -7.69 5.68
CA GLU A 85 -1.71 -6.97 5.89
C GLU A 85 -1.76 -5.67 5.09
N THR A 86 -0.64 -4.94 5.06
CA THR A 86 -0.51 -3.70 4.28
C THR A 86 -0.57 -3.97 2.77
N ALA A 87 0.05 -5.03 2.29
CA ALA A 87 -0.03 -5.44 0.90
C ALA A 87 -1.46 -5.83 0.50
N GLN A 88 -2.18 -6.53 1.36
CA GLN A 88 -3.58 -6.89 1.12
C GLN A 88 -4.50 -5.66 1.01
N ALA A 89 -4.20 -4.55 1.70
CA ALA A 89 -4.92 -3.29 1.50
C ALA A 89 -4.74 -2.76 0.06
N LEU A 90 -3.52 -2.82 -0.48
CA LEU A 90 -3.24 -2.45 -1.87
C LEU A 90 -3.91 -3.40 -2.87
N VAL A 91 -3.88 -4.71 -2.62
CA VAL A 91 -4.58 -5.70 -3.47
C VAL A 91 -6.07 -5.36 -3.58
N ARG A 92 -6.73 -5.03 -2.45
CA ARG A 92 -8.14 -4.62 -2.45
C ARG A 92 -8.40 -3.25 -3.11
N GLY A 93 -7.38 -2.43 -3.28
CA GLY A 93 -7.43 -1.13 -3.93
C GLY A 93 -6.93 -1.11 -5.37
N GLN A 94 -6.50 -2.26 -5.92
CA GLN A 94 -6.05 -2.34 -7.31
C GLN A 94 -7.22 -2.14 -8.28
N LEU A 95 -7.04 -1.23 -9.23
CA LEU A 95 -8.04 -0.92 -10.25
C LEU A 95 -8.01 -1.94 -11.41
N ALA A 96 -9.10 -2.07 -12.12
CA ALA A 96 -9.19 -2.87 -13.34
C ALA A 96 -8.25 -2.36 -14.45
N SER A 97 -7.87 -1.10 -14.44
CA SER A 97 -6.81 -0.55 -15.29
C SER A 97 -5.41 -1.06 -14.96
N GLY A 98 -5.22 -1.76 -13.83
CA GLY A 98 -3.99 -2.46 -13.47
C GLY A 98 -3.21 -1.87 -12.29
N GLY A 99 -3.27 -0.57 -12.09
CA GLY A 99 -2.55 0.11 -11.01
C GLY A 99 -3.47 0.70 -9.96
N TRP A 100 -3.07 1.87 -9.44
CA TRP A 100 -3.76 2.57 -8.35
C TRP A 100 -3.97 4.04 -8.68
N ASP A 101 -4.99 4.62 -8.06
CA ASP A 101 -5.15 6.05 -7.89
C ASP A 101 -4.51 6.48 -6.55
N TYR A 102 -4.47 7.77 -6.26
CA TYR A 102 -3.83 8.36 -5.06
C TYR A 102 -4.32 7.77 -3.74
N LYS A 103 -5.57 7.30 -3.69
CA LYS A 103 -6.21 6.79 -2.47
C LYS A 103 -7.12 5.60 -2.76
N ILE A 104 -7.33 4.79 -1.72
CA ILE A 104 -8.32 3.72 -1.69
C ILE A 104 -9.39 4.10 -0.67
N ASP A 105 -10.67 3.90 -1.00
CA ASP A 105 -11.77 4.07 -0.05
C ASP A 105 -12.35 2.71 0.32
N PHE A 106 -12.40 2.39 1.60
CA PHE A 106 -12.94 1.14 2.14
C PHE A 106 -14.41 1.24 2.57
N ASP A 107 -15.04 2.41 2.45
CA ASP A 107 -16.49 2.54 2.64
C ASP A 107 -17.25 1.76 1.57
N ALA A 108 -18.10 0.82 1.98
CA ALA A 108 -18.79 -0.10 1.06
C ALA A 108 -19.67 0.60 0.02
N ALA A 109 -20.24 1.76 0.34
CA ALA A 109 -21.04 2.54 -0.61
C ALA A 109 -20.16 3.30 -1.61
N LYS A 110 -19.04 3.86 -1.14
CA LYS A 110 -18.12 4.64 -1.97
C LYS A 110 -17.26 3.77 -2.86
N ARG A 111 -16.86 2.57 -2.39
CA ARG A 111 -16.10 1.59 -3.20
C ARG A 111 -16.76 1.30 -4.54
N LYS A 112 -18.09 1.25 -4.59
CA LYS A 112 -18.88 1.00 -5.82
C LYS A 112 -18.61 2.03 -6.93
N ASN A 113 -18.06 3.19 -6.61
CA ASN A 113 -17.69 4.18 -7.62
C ASN A 113 -16.34 3.87 -8.29
N TYR A 114 -15.52 3.03 -7.70
CA TYR A 114 -14.19 2.65 -8.19
C TYR A 114 -14.25 1.30 -8.89
N ALA A 115 -13.52 1.16 -9.96
CA ALA A 115 -13.36 -0.13 -10.65
C ALA A 115 -12.31 -1.00 -9.95
N TYR A 116 -12.45 -1.21 -8.62
CA TYR A 116 -11.55 -2.12 -7.94
C TYR A 116 -11.71 -3.54 -8.46
N LYS A 117 -10.60 -4.17 -8.84
CA LYS A 117 -10.56 -5.53 -9.41
C LYS A 117 -11.20 -6.54 -8.45
N SER A 118 -10.97 -6.38 -7.14
CA SER A 118 -11.57 -7.22 -6.09
C SER A 118 -13.11 -7.14 -6.04
N ASP A 119 -13.71 -6.06 -6.53
CA ASP A 119 -15.15 -5.78 -6.50
C ASP A 119 -15.80 -5.96 -7.90
N GLY A 120 -15.12 -6.65 -8.81
CA GLY A 120 -15.61 -6.93 -10.16
C GLY A 120 -15.25 -5.88 -11.23
N GLY A 121 -14.50 -4.84 -10.87
CA GLY A 121 -13.90 -3.91 -11.84
C GLY A 121 -14.87 -2.98 -12.58
N THR A 122 -16.09 -2.75 -12.09
CA THR A 122 -17.17 -2.08 -12.85
C THR A 122 -17.47 -0.63 -12.47
N GLY A 123 -16.73 -0.05 -11.50
CA GLY A 123 -16.91 1.34 -11.08
C GLY A 123 -16.44 2.34 -12.15
N LYS A 124 -16.98 3.57 -12.12
CA LYS A 124 -16.64 4.63 -13.09
C LYS A 124 -15.22 5.19 -12.95
N PHE A 125 -14.63 5.11 -11.75
CA PHE A 125 -13.26 5.56 -11.49
C PHE A 125 -12.29 4.42 -11.69
N ASN A 126 -11.60 4.41 -12.83
CA ASN A 126 -10.69 3.34 -13.27
C ASN A 126 -9.37 3.91 -13.80
N THR A 127 -8.82 4.92 -13.15
CA THR A 127 -7.62 5.57 -13.64
C THR A 127 -6.41 5.12 -12.84
N THR A 128 -5.51 4.37 -13.47
CA THR A 128 -4.15 4.16 -12.98
C THR A 128 -3.35 5.45 -13.12
N THR A 129 -2.69 5.90 -12.06
CA THR A 129 -1.80 7.05 -12.11
C THR A 129 -0.35 6.65 -11.86
N LEU A 130 0.55 7.13 -12.74
CA LEU A 130 2.00 7.04 -12.59
C LEU A 130 2.58 8.34 -12.00
N ASP A 131 1.72 9.36 -11.79
CA ASP A 131 2.11 10.60 -11.17
C ASP A 131 2.52 10.39 -9.71
N ASP A 132 3.43 11.23 -9.21
CA ASP A 132 3.88 11.24 -7.82
C ASP A 132 4.33 9.87 -7.27
N ASN A 133 4.85 9.01 -8.16
CA ASN A 133 5.30 7.67 -7.78
C ASN A 133 4.19 6.78 -7.16
N THR A 134 2.93 7.03 -7.49
CA THR A 134 1.78 6.36 -6.84
C THR A 134 1.74 4.86 -7.18
N THR A 135 1.51 4.51 -8.44
CA THR A 135 1.46 3.10 -8.87
C THR A 135 2.83 2.42 -8.71
N GLN A 136 3.91 3.13 -8.99
CA GLN A 136 5.26 2.59 -8.91
C GLN A 136 5.61 2.17 -7.48
N SER A 137 5.30 3.00 -6.47
CA SER A 137 5.58 2.66 -5.07
C SER A 137 4.74 1.47 -4.58
N ALA A 138 3.46 1.41 -4.97
CA ALA A 138 2.58 0.29 -4.63
C ALA A 138 3.09 -1.02 -5.25
N LEU A 139 3.42 -0.99 -6.54
CA LEU A 139 3.92 -2.17 -7.24
C LEU A 139 5.30 -2.61 -6.72
N THR A 140 6.21 -1.67 -6.46
CA THR A 140 7.52 -1.99 -5.87
C THR A 140 7.37 -2.71 -4.54
N PHE A 141 6.54 -2.18 -3.63
CA PHE A 141 6.28 -2.85 -2.36
C PHE A 141 5.65 -4.23 -2.55
N LEU A 142 4.65 -4.37 -3.43
CA LEU A 142 4.03 -5.67 -3.71
C LEU A 142 5.03 -6.69 -4.27
N ILE A 143 5.96 -6.29 -5.14
CA ILE A 143 7.03 -7.15 -5.64
C ILE A 143 7.96 -7.59 -4.49
N HIS A 144 8.33 -6.68 -3.60
CA HIS A 144 9.22 -7.00 -2.48
C HIS A 144 8.58 -7.98 -1.50
N ILE A 145 7.32 -7.76 -1.12
CA ILE A 145 6.61 -8.66 -0.20
C ILE A 145 6.28 -10.00 -0.85
N ASP A 146 5.91 -10.05 -2.14
CA ASP A 146 5.68 -11.30 -2.88
C ASP A 146 6.93 -12.19 -2.90
N ARG A 147 8.10 -11.57 -3.09
CA ARG A 147 9.39 -12.28 -2.97
C ARG A 147 9.67 -12.77 -1.56
N ALA A 148 9.43 -11.94 -0.54
CA ALA A 148 9.65 -12.32 0.86
C ALA A 148 8.72 -13.47 1.29
N LEU A 149 7.50 -13.51 0.75
CA LEU A 149 6.53 -14.59 0.94
C LEU A 149 6.78 -15.80 0.03
N ALA A 150 7.86 -15.82 -0.77
CA ALA A 150 8.16 -16.86 -1.74
C ALA A 150 6.96 -17.18 -2.67
N LYS A 151 6.18 -16.16 -3.04
CA LYS A 151 4.96 -16.24 -3.87
C LYS A 151 3.86 -17.13 -3.29
N SER A 152 3.85 -17.32 -1.97
CA SER A 152 2.88 -18.18 -1.28
C SER A 152 1.56 -17.51 -0.95
N ASP A 153 1.38 -16.22 -1.29
CA ASP A 153 0.13 -15.48 -1.16
C ASP A 153 -0.43 -15.17 -2.57
N PRO A 154 -1.34 -16.01 -3.11
CA PRO A 154 -1.82 -15.87 -4.47
C PRO A 154 -2.43 -14.49 -4.77
N PRO A 155 -3.28 -13.88 -3.92
CA PRO A 155 -3.80 -12.54 -4.15
C PRO A 155 -2.73 -11.47 -4.35
N ILE A 156 -1.62 -11.51 -3.60
CA ILE A 156 -0.51 -10.56 -3.74
C ILE A 156 0.24 -10.86 -5.06
N HIS A 157 0.55 -12.12 -5.32
CA HIS A 157 1.24 -12.53 -6.55
C HIS A 157 0.44 -12.14 -7.81
N ASP A 158 -0.85 -12.43 -7.82
CA ASP A 158 -1.75 -12.10 -8.94
C ASP A 158 -1.87 -10.59 -9.16
N ALA A 159 -1.85 -9.78 -8.08
CA ALA A 159 -1.86 -8.33 -8.19
C ALA A 159 -0.57 -7.79 -8.83
N VAL A 160 0.59 -8.38 -8.49
CA VAL A 160 1.89 -8.03 -9.11
C VAL A 160 1.87 -8.35 -10.59
N VAL A 161 1.51 -9.58 -10.95
CA VAL A 161 1.48 -10.02 -12.35
C VAL A 161 0.54 -9.15 -13.18
N TYR A 162 -0.67 -8.93 -12.68
CA TYR A 162 -1.68 -8.11 -13.35
C TYR A 162 -1.22 -6.66 -13.57
N ALA A 163 -0.61 -6.03 -12.55
CA ALA A 163 -0.09 -4.68 -12.69
C ALA A 163 1.03 -4.59 -13.73
N LEU A 164 1.96 -5.55 -13.76
CA LEU A 164 3.04 -5.60 -14.73
C LEU A 164 2.53 -5.77 -16.17
N GLU A 165 1.58 -6.67 -16.39
CA GLU A 165 0.95 -6.89 -17.69
C GLU A 165 0.28 -5.60 -18.20
N LYS A 166 -0.47 -4.92 -17.35
CA LYS A 166 -1.15 -3.67 -17.69
C LYS A 166 -0.18 -2.51 -17.94
N LEU A 167 0.90 -2.42 -17.17
CA LEU A 167 1.96 -1.42 -17.42
C LEU A 167 2.65 -1.65 -18.77
N ILE A 168 2.98 -2.89 -19.10
CA ILE A 168 3.57 -3.22 -20.41
C ILE A 168 2.61 -2.86 -21.54
N ALA A 169 1.32 -3.18 -21.40
CA ALA A 169 0.32 -2.88 -22.41
C ALA A 169 0.07 -1.36 -22.58
N ALA A 170 0.22 -0.57 -21.51
CA ALA A 170 0.06 0.88 -21.54
C ALA A 170 1.29 1.63 -22.10
N GLN A 171 2.39 0.93 -22.37
CA GLN A 171 3.61 1.56 -22.90
C GLN A 171 3.41 1.98 -24.36
N TYR A 172 3.77 3.21 -24.67
CA TYR A 172 3.78 3.70 -26.06
C TYR A 172 4.87 3.02 -26.90
N PRO A 173 4.72 2.97 -28.24
CA PRO A 173 5.73 2.38 -29.13
C PRO A 173 7.13 3.00 -29.02
N ASN A 174 7.23 4.23 -28.54
CA ASN A 174 8.50 4.92 -28.29
C ASN A 174 9.13 4.60 -26.93
N GLY A 175 8.52 3.70 -26.14
CA GLY A 175 8.99 3.28 -24.82
C GLY A 175 8.56 4.17 -23.65
N ALA A 176 7.87 5.28 -23.89
CA ALA A 176 7.33 6.13 -22.82
C ALA A 176 6.02 5.58 -22.24
N TRP A 177 5.65 6.07 -21.07
CA TRP A 177 4.34 5.80 -20.47
C TRP A 177 3.52 7.08 -20.35
N PRO A 178 2.19 6.98 -20.44
CA PRO A 178 1.32 8.11 -20.09
C PRO A 178 1.40 8.38 -18.57
N GLN A 179 1.18 9.63 -18.18
CA GLN A 179 1.05 9.97 -16.76
C GLN A 179 -0.10 9.21 -16.08
N ARG A 180 -1.17 8.96 -16.84
CA ARG A 180 -2.38 8.23 -16.39
C ARG A 180 -2.98 7.44 -17.54
N PHE A 181 -3.62 6.29 -17.20
CA PHE A 181 -4.36 5.51 -18.18
C PHE A 181 -5.55 4.80 -17.52
N THR A 182 -6.57 4.49 -18.33
CA THR A 182 -7.80 3.81 -17.90
C THR A 182 -7.96 2.43 -18.55
N GLU A 183 -7.30 2.24 -19.71
CA GLU A 183 -7.31 0.99 -20.49
C GLU A 183 -5.88 0.71 -20.95
N ALA A 184 -5.50 -0.56 -20.97
CA ALA A 184 -4.21 -1.04 -21.43
C ALA A 184 -4.37 -2.43 -22.09
#